data_209d8dbb25155a754b765b118b6a680b
#
_entry.id   209d8dbb25155a754b765b118b6a680b
#
_cell.length_a   1.000
_cell.length_b   1.000
_cell.length_c   1.000
_cell.angle_alpha   90.00
_cell.angle_beta   90.00
_cell.angle_gamma   90.00
#
_symmetry.space_group_name_H-M   'P 1'
#
loop_
_entity.id
_entity.type
_entity.pdbx_description
1 polymer ?
#
loop_
_entity_poly.entity_id
_entity_poly.type
_entity_poly.pdbx_seq_one_letter_code
_entity_poly.pdbx_strand_id
1 'polypeptide(L)'
;MLLLLEGKMSASARHPCPFCTADKDSWQKEGELLTLGMLWKYYHDFQSTEDGGGAGNEKNAKFFQNVVRRPLITGHSDQLILGQTMFFPELHVLIGCVGKLVKEFERSQLFSCEGEGHEFVDEWLKKQNIERTKFHGSANFTG
;
A
#
# COMPACT_ATOMS: atom_id res chain seq x y z
N MET A 1 6.78 -1.59 4.36
CA MET A 1 8.26 -1.61 4.14
C MET A 1 8.67 -0.86 2.88
N LEU A 2 8.07 -1.07 1.72
CA LEU A 2 8.47 -0.44 0.46
C LEU A 2 8.47 1.09 0.51
N LEU A 3 7.39 1.72 0.99
CA LEU A 3 7.32 3.18 1.17
C LEU A 3 8.46 3.74 2.03
N LEU A 4 8.91 2.99 3.02
CA LEU A 4 10.05 3.39 3.86
C LEU A 4 11.36 3.42 3.04
N LEU A 5 11.56 2.44 2.15
CA LEU A 5 12.73 2.40 1.28
C LEU A 5 12.75 3.55 0.27
N GLU A 6 11.58 4.01 -0.15
CA GLU A 6 11.41 5.16 -1.04
C GLU A 6 11.50 6.52 -0.31
N GLY A 7 11.62 6.52 1.01
CA GLY A 7 11.60 7.73 1.81
C GLY A 7 10.21 8.37 1.95
N LYS A 8 9.16 7.66 1.53
CA LYS A 8 7.78 8.11 1.63
C LYS A 8 7.21 7.98 3.03
N MET A 9 6.16 8.75 3.29
CA MET A 9 5.31 8.60 4.47
C MET A 9 4.52 7.28 4.42
N SER A 10 3.59 7.13 5.36
CA SER A 10 2.74 5.93 5.47
C SER A 10 1.79 5.75 4.27
N ALA A 11 1.23 4.55 4.14
CA ALA A 11 0.20 4.24 3.14
C ALA A 11 -1.12 5.02 3.34
N SER A 12 -1.32 5.66 4.49
CA SER A 12 -2.46 6.56 4.75
C SER A 12 -2.25 7.98 4.21
N ALA A 13 -1.04 8.31 3.75
CA ALA A 13 -0.72 9.62 3.19
C ALA A 13 -1.42 9.83 1.83
N ARG A 14 -1.35 11.05 1.30
CA ARG A 14 -2.08 11.44 0.09
C ARG A 14 -1.66 10.64 -1.15
N HIS A 15 -0.38 10.33 -1.31
CA HIS A 15 0.18 9.57 -2.42
C HIS A 15 0.70 8.20 -1.93
N PRO A 16 -0.18 7.22 -1.70
CA PRO A 16 0.18 5.97 -1.06
C PRO A 16 0.85 4.97 -2.00
N CYS A 17 0.74 5.19 -3.31
CA CYS A 17 1.29 4.25 -4.28
C CYS A 17 2.83 4.30 -4.31
N PRO A 18 3.52 3.17 -4.19
CA PRO A 18 4.96 3.11 -4.34
C PRO A 18 5.45 3.16 -5.80
N PHE A 19 4.55 3.01 -6.78
CA PHE A 19 4.93 2.87 -8.19
C PHE A 19 4.50 4.02 -9.07
N CYS A 20 3.56 4.85 -8.60
CA CYS A 20 3.05 5.96 -9.39
C CYS A 20 2.68 7.16 -8.53
N THR A 21 2.39 8.26 -9.19
CA THR A 21 2.01 9.52 -8.55
C THR A 21 0.52 9.59 -8.17
N ALA A 22 -0.21 8.48 -8.21
CA ALA A 22 -1.64 8.44 -7.92
C ALA A 22 -1.97 9.05 -6.55
N ASP A 23 -3.01 9.88 -6.55
CA ASP A 23 -3.57 10.50 -5.35
C ASP A 23 -4.70 9.63 -4.81
N LYS A 24 -4.77 9.42 -3.50
CA LYS A 24 -5.81 8.59 -2.87
C LYS A 24 -7.24 9.11 -3.12
N ASP A 25 -7.39 10.42 -3.31
CA ASP A 25 -8.68 11.06 -3.53
C ASP A 25 -9.08 11.03 -5.02
N SER A 26 -8.15 10.66 -5.90
CA SER A 26 -8.35 10.60 -7.35
C SER A 26 -7.68 9.36 -7.99
N TRP A 27 -7.67 8.25 -7.26
CA TRP A 27 -7.02 7.00 -7.67
C TRP A 27 -7.55 6.41 -9.01
N GLN A 28 -8.72 6.85 -9.47
CA GLN A 28 -9.29 6.48 -10.76
C GLN A 28 -8.58 7.18 -11.94
N LYS A 29 -7.82 8.25 -11.66
CA LYS A 29 -7.01 8.91 -12.67
C LYS A 29 -5.65 8.23 -12.74
N GLU A 30 -5.17 8.02 -13.95
CA GLU A 30 -3.85 7.46 -14.17
C GLU A 30 -2.78 8.37 -13.54
N GLY A 31 -1.93 7.76 -12.72
CA GLY A 31 -0.74 8.40 -12.18
C GLY A 31 0.46 8.12 -13.06
N GLU A 32 1.39 9.06 -13.14
CA GLU A 32 2.67 8.86 -13.79
C GLU A 32 3.50 7.81 -13.04
N LEU A 33 4.19 6.93 -13.76
CA LEU A 33 5.07 5.94 -13.14
C LEU A 33 6.24 6.64 -12.45
N LEU A 34 6.50 6.25 -11.20
CA LEU A 34 7.61 6.78 -10.43
C LEU A 34 8.93 6.19 -10.90
N THR A 35 9.91 7.08 -11.10
CA THR A 35 11.31 6.72 -11.35
C THR A 35 12.15 7.01 -10.12
N LEU A 36 13.34 6.43 -10.06
CA LEU A 36 14.31 6.71 -9.00
C LEU A 36 14.70 8.18 -8.99
N GLY A 37 14.92 8.79 -10.16
CA GLY A 37 15.24 10.20 -10.28
C GLY A 37 14.13 11.12 -9.74
N MET A 38 12.87 10.76 -9.97
CA MET A 38 11.73 11.49 -9.40
C MET A 38 11.73 11.46 -7.88
N LEU A 39 11.99 10.30 -7.25
CA LEU A 39 12.06 10.20 -5.79
C LEU A 39 13.17 11.10 -5.22
N TRP A 40 14.35 11.08 -5.84
CA TRP A 40 15.46 11.93 -5.41
C TRP A 40 15.16 13.41 -5.61
N LYS A 41 14.55 13.78 -6.72
CA LYS A 41 14.11 15.15 -6.98
C LYS A 41 13.10 15.61 -5.90
N TYR A 42 12.04 14.84 -5.64
CA TYR A 42 11.06 15.19 -4.62
C TYR A 42 11.67 15.32 -3.23
N TYR A 43 12.64 14.47 -2.90
CA TYR A 43 13.36 14.60 -1.64
C TYR A 43 14.15 15.91 -1.57
N HIS A 44 14.92 16.24 -2.59
CA HIS A 44 15.70 17.49 -2.63
C HIS A 44 14.79 18.72 -2.62
N ASP A 45 13.73 18.72 -3.40
CA ASP A 45 12.76 19.80 -3.42
C ASP A 45 12.09 19.99 -2.05
N PHE A 46 11.74 18.90 -1.37
CA PHE A 46 11.19 18.94 -0.01
C PHE A 46 12.19 19.52 0.99
N GLN A 47 13.47 19.17 0.90
CA GLN A 47 14.52 19.68 1.79
C GLN A 47 14.84 21.15 1.54
N SER A 48 14.72 21.63 0.29
CA SER A 48 15.06 23.00 -0.11
C SER A 48 13.94 24.01 0.12
N THR A 49 12.73 23.59 0.42
CA THR A 49 11.64 24.53 0.77
C THR A 49 11.92 25.16 2.12
N GLU A 50 11.82 26.48 2.21
CA GLU A 50 12.04 27.26 3.45
C GLU A 50 11.17 26.76 4.60
N ASP A 51 9.96 26.30 4.30
CA ASP A 51 9.02 25.65 5.22
C ASP A 51 9.27 24.15 5.43
N GLY A 52 10.07 23.51 4.59
CA GLY A 52 10.29 22.06 4.54
C GLY A 52 11.62 21.61 5.14
N GLY A 53 12.51 22.57 5.41
CA GLY A 53 13.88 22.31 5.88
C GLY A 53 13.97 21.85 7.33
N GLY A 54 13.25 20.85 7.69
CA GLY A 54 13.34 20.23 8.99
C GLY A 54 12.23 19.20 9.20
N ALA A 55 12.49 18.20 10.00
CA ALA A 55 11.64 17.06 10.33
C ALA A 55 10.23 17.39 10.87
N GLY A 56 9.75 18.62 10.69
CA GLY A 56 8.52 19.12 11.28
C GLY A 56 7.40 19.50 10.33
N ASN A 57 7.62 19.64 9.04
CA ASN A 57 6.56 20.11 8.13
C ASN A 57 6.02 19.04 7.17
N GLU A 58 5.62 17.89 7.74
CA GLU A 58 4.96 16.81 7.01
C GLU A 58 3.66 17.26 6.29
N LYS A 59 3.09 18.42 6.68
CA LYS A 59 1.90 18.99 6.03
C LYS A 59 2.14 19.34 4.56
N ASN A 60 3.37 19.70 4.20
CA ASN A 60 3.75 20.04 2.84
C ASN A 60 4.21 18.82 2.02
N ALA A 61 4.42 17.67 2.64
CA ALA A 61 4.87 16.44 2.00
C ALA A 61 4.01 16.02 0.80
N LYS A 62 2.70 16.35 0.84
CA LYS A 62 1.75 16.08 -0.26
C LYS A 62 2.17 16.69 -1.60
N PHE A 63 2.91 17.79 -1.60
CA PHE A 63 3.39 18.44 -2.82
C PHE A 63 4.64 17.76 -3.41
N PHE A 64 5.27 16.89 -2.64
CA PHE A 64 6.48 16.15 -2.98
C PHE A 64 6.24 14.65 -2.96
N GLN A 65 5.07 14.19 -3.39
CA GLN A 65 4.67 12.77 -3.43
C GLN A 65 4.86 12.03 -2.09
N ASN A 66 4.76 12.78 -0.98
CA ASN A 66 5.00 12.33 0.40
C ASN A 66 6.43 11.80 0.65
N VAL A 67 7.39 12.18 -0.16
CA VAL A 67 8.82 11.88 0.04
C VAL A 67 9.41 12.88 1.03
N VAL A 68 9.63 12.43 2.26
CA VAL A 68 10.10 13.28 3.38
C VAL A 68 11.47 12.86 3.91
N ARG A 69 11.93 11.70 3.52
CA ARG A 69 13.21 11.13 3.94
C ARG A 69 14.04 10.76 2.73
N ARG A 70 15.34 10.66 2.93
CA ARG A 70 16.25 10.20 1.91
C ARG A 70 15.84 8.80 1.42
N PRO A 71 15.60 8.60 0.11
CA PRO A 71 15.37 7.28 -0.44
C PRO A 71 16.57 6.37 -0.17
N LEU A 72 16.30 5.15 0.30
CA LEU A 72 17.33 4.14 0.53
C LEU A 72 17.59 3.29 -0.72
N ILE A 73 16.70 3.41 -1.71
CA ILE A 73 16.86 2.72 -2.99
C ILE A 73 17.93 3.45 -3.78
N THR A 74 18.94 2.72 -4.16
CA THR A 74 20.05 3.21 -5.01
C THR A 74 20.03 2.50 -6.34
N GLY A 75 20.37 3.19 -7.41
CA GLY A 75 20.46 2.64 -8.76
C GLY A 75 21.40 3.46 -9.62
N HIS A 76 21.79 2.88 -10.75
CA HIS A 76 22.70 3.53 -11.69
C HIS A 76 21.98 4.42 -12.72
N SER A 77 20.66 4.45 -12.70
CA SER A 77 19.86 5.21 -13.67
C SER A 77 18.75 5.98 -12.98
N ASP A 78 18.74 7.29 -13.16
CA ASP A 78 17.66 8.16 -12.66
C ASP A 78 16.32 7.91 -13.36
N GLN A 79 16.33 7.25 -14.51
CA GLN A 79 15.13 6.90 -15.29
C GLN A 79 14.59 5.51 -14.93
N LEU A 80 15.20 4.82 -13.97
CA LEU A 80 14.78 3.49 -13.56
C LEU A 80 13.36 3.53 -12.99
N ILE A 81 12.44 2.86 -13.65
CA ILE A 81 11.05 2.75 -13.21
C ILE A 81 10.99 1.78 -12.03
N LEU A 82 10.49 2.25 -10.89
CA LEU A 82 10.47 1.46 -9.65
C LEU A 82 9.68 0.17 -9.79
N GLY A 83 8.57 0.19 -10.52
CA GLY A 83 7.77 -1.01 -10.78
C GLY A 83 8.49 -2.11 -11.57
N GLN A 84 9.56 -1.77 -12.27
CA GLN A 84 10.37 -2.76 -13.01
C GLN A 84 11.48 -3.38 -12.17
N THR A 85 11.83 -2.75 -11.06
CA THR A 85 12.95 -3.18 -10.21
C THR A 85 12.52 -3.81 -8.90
N MET A 86 11.26 -3.62 -8.54
CA MET A 86 10.70 -4.14 -7.30
C MET A 86 9.71 -5.25 -7.62
N PHE A 87 10.06 -6.45 -7.20
CA PHE A 87 9.12 -7.56 -7.24
C PHE A 87 8.10 -7.40 -6.11
N PHE A 88 6.83 -7.29 -6.47
CA PHE A 88 5.76 -7.49 -5.53
C PHE A 88 5.77 -8.95 -5.09
N PRO A 89 5.66 -9.22 -3.80
CA PRO A 89 5.30 -10.56 -3.38
C PRO A 89 3.85 -10.80 -3.80
N GLU A 90 3.65 -11.33 -5.01
CA GLU A 90 2.33 -11.58 -5.62
C GLU A 90 1.41 -12.33 -4.65
N LEU A 91 1.97 -13.27 -3.91
CA LEU A 91 1.26 -14.03 -2.90
C LEU A 91 0.66 -13.12 -1.80
N HIS A 92 1.38 -12.12 -1.31
CA HIS A 92 0.88 -11.22 -0.27
C HIS A 92 -0.24 -10.31 -0.79
N VAL A 93 -0.15 -9.87 -2.03
CA VAL A 93 -1.22 -9.10 -2.68
C VAL A 93 -2.45 -9.98 -2.86
N LEU A 94 -2.27 -11.20 -3.36
CA LEU A 94 -3.36 -12.15 -3.56
C LEU A 94 -4.08 -12.48 -2.23
N ILE A 95 -3.32 -12.81 -1.18
CA ILE A 95 -3.88 -13.07 0.16
C ILE A 95 -4.64 -11.87 0.68
N GLY A 96 -4.11 -10.66 0.51
CA GLY A 96 -4.78 -9.43 0.93
C GLY A 96 -6.09 -9.19 0.17
N CYS A 97 -6.11 -9.40 -1.15
CA CYS A 97 -7.30 -9.26 -1.99
C CYS A 97 -8.35 -10.31 -1.63
N VAL A 98 -7.96 -11.58 -1.52
CA VAL A 98 -8.87 -12.68 -1.15
C VAL A 98 -9.45 -12.44 0.24
N GLY A 99 -8.63 -12.07 1.22
CA GLY A 99 -9.10 -11.78 2.57
C GLY A 99 -10.11 -10.63 2.62
N LYS A 100 -9.92 -9.59 1.79
CA LYS A 100 -10.88 -8.48 1.68
C LYS A 100 -12.17 -8.92 1.02
N LEU A 101 -12.11 -9.67 -0.08
CA LEU A 101 -13.29 -10.21 -0.76
C LEU A 101 -14.13 -11.09 0.17
N VAL A 102 -13.49 -11.97 0.94
CA VAL A 102 -14.19 -12.82 1.91
C VAL A 102 -14.90 -11.97 2.97
N LYS A 103 -14.25 -10.95 3.53
CA LYS A 103 -14.89 -10.05 4.51
C LYS A 103 -16.10 -9.31 3.92
N GLU A 104 -16.00 -8.82 2.70
CA GLU A 104 -17.12 -8.15 2.03
C GLU A 104 -18.26 -9.14 1.73
N PHE A 105 -17.94 -10.39 1.40
CA PHE A 105 -18.93 -11.44 1.22
C PHE A 105 -19.67 -11.76 2.53
N GLU A 106 -18.93 -11.92 3.64
CA GLU A 106 -19.51 -12.17 4.98
C GLU A 106 -20.46 -11.05 5.43
N ARG A 107 -20.20 -9.81 5.00
CA ARG A 107 -21.02 -8.63 5.30
C ARG A 107 -22.11 -8.36 4.27
N SER A 108 -22.19 -9.19 3.26
CA SER A 108 -23.16 -8.99 2.19
C SER A 108 -24.60 -9.16 2.68
N GLN A 109 -25.54 -8.56 1.96
CA GLN A 109 -26.99 -8.69 2.24
C GLN A 109 -27.55 -10.11 2.01
N LEU A 110 -26.70 -11.07 1.63
CA LEU A 110 -27.07 -12.47 1.51
C LEU A 110 -27.30 -13.15 2.87
N PHE A 111 -26.76 -12.55 3.93
CA PHE A 111 -26.86 -13.03 5.31
C PHE A 111 -27.64 -12.05 6.17
N SER A 112 -28.34 -12.57 7.20
CA SER A 112 -29.11 -11.74 8.12
C SER A 112 -28.20 -10.88 9.02
N CYS A 113 -26.97 -11.34 9.26
CA CYS A 113 -25.95 -10.61 10.01
C CYS A 113 -24.54 -11.10 9.62
N GLU A 114 -23.51 -10.32 9.98
CA GLU A 114 -22.09 -10.66 9.71
C GLU A 114 -21.68 -12.01 10.36
N GLY A 115 -22.27 -12.35 11.50
CA GLY A 115 -22.00 -13.63 12.20
C GLY A 115 -22.43 -14.85 11.38
N GLU A 116 -23.60 -14.79 10.75
CA GLU A 116 -24.10 -15.86 9.87
C GLU A 116 -23.21 -16.04 8.63
N GLY A 117 -22.78 -14.91 8.02
CA GLY A 117 -21.85 -14.95 6.90
C GLY A 117 -20.50 -15.56 7.30
N HIS A 118 -20.02 -15.26 8.50
CA HIS A 118 -18.77 -15.80 9.04
C HIS A 118 -18.85 -17.31 9.24
N GLU A 119 -19.93 -17.81 9.88
CA GLU A 119 -20.16 -19.23 10.08
C GLU A 119 -20.25 -19.99 8.76
N PHE A 120 -20.96 -19.43 7.77
CA PHE A 120 -21.08 -20.01 6.45
C PHE A 120 -19.72 -20.20 5.77
N VAL A 121 -18.88 -19.15 5.81
CA VAL A 121 -17.55 -19.20 5.21
C VAL A 121 -16.66 -20.19 5.96
N ASP A 122 -16.72 -20.22 7.28
CA ASP A 122 -15.92 -21.17 8.10
C ASP A 122 -16.30 -22.62 7.81
N GLU A 123 -17.58 -22.93 7.68
CA GLU A 123 -18.03 -24.27 7.30
C GLU A 123 -17.57 -24.66 5.88
N TRP A 124 -17.64 -23.70 4.95
CA TRP A 124 -17.19 -23.93 3.59
C TRP A 124 -15.67 -24.18 3.54
N LEU A 125 -14.87 -23.38 4.23
CA LEU A 125 -13.41 -23.53 4.33
C LEU A 125 -13.04 -24.87 4.95
N LYS A 126 -13.75 -25.28 6.02
CA LYS A 126 -13.53 -26.58 6.68
C LYS A 126 -13.78 -27.75 5.75
N LYS A 127 -14.78 -27.68 4.87
CA LYS A 127 -15.03 -28.69 3.83
C LYS A 127 -13.89 -28.79 2.81
N GLN A 128 -13.13 -27.69 2.64
CA GLN A 128 -11.97 -27.65 1.76
C GLN A 128 -10.63 -27.96 2.48
N ASN A 129 -10.67 -28.38 3.76
CA ASN A 129 -9.50 -28.57 4.62
C ASN A 129 -8.65 -27.30 4.77
N ILE A 130 -9.27 -26.12 4.74
CA ILE A 130 -8.63 -24.84 4.94
C ILE A 130 -9.01 -24.31 6.32
N GLU A 131 -8.02 -23.97 7.13
CA GLU A 131 -8.26 -23.36 8.43
C GLU A 131 -8.06 -21.84 8.37
N ARG A 132 -8.95 -21.13 9.04
CA ARG A 132 -8.80 -19.70 9.26
C ARG A 132 -7.98 -19.46 10.52
N THR A 133 -6.77 -18.94 10.36
CA THR A 133 -5.92 -18.58 11.50
C THR A 133 -6.15 -17.14 11.91
N LYS A 134 -6.19 -16.88 13.21
CA LYS A 134 -6.21 -15.51 13.77
C LYS A 134 -4.79 -15.10 14.10
N PHE A 135 -4.28 -14.10 13.40
CA PHE A 135 -3.00 -13.50 13.70
C PHE A 135 -3.18 -11.98 13.89
N HIS A 136 -2.84 -11.46 15.07
CA HIS A 136 -3.00 -10.04 15.44
C HIS A 136 -4.40 -9.46 15.15
N GLY A 137 -5.45 -10.21 15.45
CA GLY A 137 -6.83 -9.75 15.27
C GLY A 137 -7.37 -9.77 13.84
N SER A 138 -6.55 -10.12 12.86
CA SER A 138 -7.02 -10.36 11.48
C SER A 138 -7.12 -11.85 11.21
N ALA A 139 -8.18 -12.25 10.50
CA ALA A 139 -8.31 -13.61 10.01
C ALA A 139 -7.42 -13.78 8.77
N ASN A 140 -6.46 -14.68 8.83
CA ASN A 140 -5.66 -15.11 7.70
C ASN A 140 -6.02 -16.55 7.34
N PHE A 141 -5.81 -16.89 6.07
CA PHE A 141 -6.04 -18.25 5.58
C PHE A 141 -4.73 -18.99 5.50
N THR A 142 -4.72 -20.21 6.03
CA THR A 142 -3.63 -21.17 5.86
C THR A 142 -4.17 -22.38 5.14
N GLY A 143 -3.52 -22.78 4.10
CA GLY A 143 -3.78 -24.03 3.38
C GLY A 143 -2.71 -25.05 3.66
#